data_5aff07436edb7d496e67213c60f2c504
#
_entry.id   5aff07436edb7d496e67213c60f2c504
#
_cell.length_a   1.000
_cell.length_b   1.000
_cell.length_c   1.000
_cell.angle_alpha   90.00
_cell.angle_beta   90.00
_cell.angle_gamma   90.00
#
_symmetry.space_group_name_H-M   'P 1'
#
loop_
_entity.id
_entity.type
_entity.pdbx_description
1 polymer ?
#
loop_
_entity_poly.entity_id
_entity_poly.type
_entity_poly.pdbx_seq_one_letter_code
_entity_poly.pdbx_strand_id
1 'polypeptide(L)'
;MRNFANYHVDVRRHTSGVVKTICEQCLPTRHNKRDRSLRVNIDTGHCHCYHCGADFYVPDDAEEREKAERQAARKRRAASAVPQHFHRPVFDASKTTLSEATERWLVETRCIPQSVITGLRITEQEEFMSQSGTKERCVCFNYFEDGKLVNTKFRSGAKNFKMVQGAELIPYNIDSVLGQDTCIIHEGELDAASSLAAGFKSVISVPAGANANLSWLDRFMESHFENLKDIIIAVDTDSAGLKLRDELVNRLGAERCRVAVYGPGCKDANEHLVKYGIDSLRIAIEQAEEIPLEGIFTAADLHEDLRALFDNGFGPGAETGWEEMDKICTYERRRLVIVTGIPGAGKSEWLDELVLRLCMRHQWKIAFFSPENNPCLLYTSDAADEL
;
A
#
# COMPACT_ATOMS: atom_id res chain seq x y z
N MET A 1 -24.00 1.39 -17.13
CA MET A 1 -24.69 0.06 -17.09
C MET A 1 -23.63 -1.00 -17.29
N ARG A 2 -23.61 -2.08 -16.52
CA ARG A 2 -22.56 -3.11 -16.61
C ARG A 2 -22.67 -3.89 -17.92
N ASN A 3 -21.52 -4.10 -18.60
CA ASN A 3 -21.49 -4.88 -19.84
C ASN A 3 -21.09 -6.33 -19.56
N PHE A 4 -22.07 -7.13 -19.19
CA PHE A 4 -21.88 -8.54 -18.87
C PHE A 4 -21.41 -9.40 -20.05
N ALA A 5 -21.71 -8.97 -21.29
CA ALA A 5 -21.30 -9.71 -22.50
C ALA A 5 -19.78 -9.73 -22.68
N ASN A 6 -19.06 -8.67 -22.30
CA ASN A 6 -17.60 -8.63 -22.34
C ASN A 6 -16.94 -9.64 -21.40
N TYR A 7 -17.69 -10.12 -20.41
CA TYR A 7 -17.23 -11.11 -19.42
C TYR A 7 -17.83 -12.50 -19.68
N HIS A 8 -18.38 -12.72 -20.88
CA HIS A 8 -19.03 -13.98 -21.27
C HIS A 8 -20.13 -14.44 -20.29
N VAL A 9 -20.90 -13.48 -19.77
CA VAL A 9 -22.01 -13.72 -18.85
C VAL A 9 -23.33 -13.37 -19.53
N ASP A 10 -24.17 -14.36 -19.78
CA ASP A 10 -25.50 -14.16 -20.36
C ASP A 10 -26.53 -13.83 -19.27
N VAL A 11 -26.84 -12.56 -19.12
CA VAL A 11 -27.91 -12.07 -18.22
C VAL A 11 -29.26 -11.98 -18.93
N ARG A 12 -29.33 -12.37 -20.21
CA ARG A 12 -30.54 -12.35 -21.05
C ARG A 12 -31.15 -10.94 -21.13
N ARG A 13 -32.47 -10.84 -20.78
CA ARG A 13 -33.21 -9.58 -20.81
C ARG A 13 -33.35 -8.94 -19.41
N HIS A 14 -32.65 -9.45 -18.42
CA HIS A 14 -32.73 -8.90 -17.09
C HIS A 14 -31.86 -7.63 -16.99
N THR A 15 -32.41 -6.59 -16.41
CA THR A 15 -31.74 -5.28 -16.22
C THR A 15 -31.39 -4.98 -14.78
N SER A 16 -31.92 -5.77 -13.82
CA SER A 16 -31.66 -5.63 -12.37
C SER A 16 -31.90 -6.94 -11.63
N GLY A 17 -31.47 -7.00 -10.39
CA GLY A 17 -31.66 -8.13 -9.48
C GLY A 17 -30.67 -9.27 -9.68
N VAL A 18 -31.04 -10.46 -9.21
CA VAL A 18 -30.18 -11.64 -9.23
C VAL A 18 -30.67 -12.67 -10.24
N VAL A 19 -29.81 -13.07 -11.16
CA VAL A 19 -30.08 -14.12 -12.17
C VAL A 19 -29.18 -15.32 -11.97
N LYS A 20 -29.65 -16.49 -12.40
CA LYS A 20 -28.83 -17.69 -12.55
C LYS A 20 -28.61 -17.99 -14.03
N THR A 21 -27.34 -18.13 -14.42
CA THR A 21 -26.93 -18.43 -15.79
C THR A 21 -25.88 -19.55 -15.84
N ILE A 22 -25.46 -19.90 -17.02
CA ILE A 22 -24.42 -20.92 -17.25
C ILE A 22 -23.05 -20.27 -17.00
N CYS A 23 -22.18 -20.98 -16.31
CA CYS A 23 -20.77 -20.55 -16.13
C CYS A 23 -19.94 -21.08 -17.29
N GLU A 24 -19.42 -20.23 -18.13
CA GLU A 24 -18.59 -20.64 -19.27
C GLU A 24 -17.24 -21.23 -18.86
N GLN A 25 -16.69 -20.81 -17.72
CA GLN A 25 -15.40 -21.33 -17.24
C GLN A 25 -15.42 -22.84 -16.97
N CYS A 26 -16.50 -23.35 -16.38
CA CYS A 26 -16.59 -24.78 -16.09
C CYS A 26 -17.53 -25.55 -17.04
N LEU A 27 -18.12 -24.89 -18.03
CA LEU A 27 -18.97 -25.52 -19.05
C LEU A 27 -18.30 -26.69 -19.81
N PRO A 28 -17.01 -26.60 -20.20
CA PRO A 28 -16.34 -27.69 -20.91
C PRO A 28 -16.22 -28.97 -20.10
N THR A 29 -16.09 -28.91 -18.78
CA THR A 29 -15.86 -30.04 -17.88
C THR A 29 -17.13 -30.62 -17.26
N ARG A 30 -18.31 -30.10 -17.60
CA ARG A 30 -19.58 -30.51 -17.01
C ARG A 30 -20.28 -31.63 -17.77
N HIS A 31 -20.88 -32.54 -17.02
CA HIS A 31 -21.83 -33.53 -17.57
C HIS A 31 -23.13 -32.88 -18.03
N ASN A 32 -23.71 -31.97 -17.21
CA ASN A 32 -24.93 -31.26 -17.57
C ASN A 32 -24.59 -29.84 -18.07
N LYS A 33 -24.57 -29.65 -19.38
CA LYS A 33 -24.27 -28.37 -20.04
C LYS A 33 -25.42 -27.32 -19.93
N ARG A 34 -26.58 -27.70 -19.38
CA ARG A 34 -27.72 -26.79 -19.20
C ARG A 34 -27.84 -26.26 -17.78
N ASP A 35 -26.99 -26.70 -16.87
CA ASP A 35 -27.03 -26.31 -15.47
C ASP A 35 -26.61 -24.82 -15.29
N ARG A 36 -27.49 -24.07 -14.59
CA ARG A 36 -27.33 -22.64 -14.32
C ARG A 36 -26.79 -22.41 -12.92
N SER A 37 -25.52 -22.67 -12.72
CA SER A 37 -24.88 -22.59 -11.42
C SER A 37 -24.15 -21.24 -11.18
N LEU A 38 -24.06 -20.38 -12.20
CA LEU A 38 -23.51 -19.02 -12.04
C LEU A 38 -24.62 -18.09 -11.55
N ARG A 39 -24.52 -17.63 -10.33
CA ARG A 39 -25.37 -16.57 -9.77
C ARG A 39 -24.74 -15.22 -10.12
N VAL A 40 -25.52 -14.35 -10.72
CA VAL A 40 -25.11 -13.00 -11.15
C VAL A 40 -26.02 -11.99 -10.47
N ASN A 41 -25.45 -11.09 -9.72
CA ASN A 41 -26.14 -9.91 -9.22
C ASN A 41 -25.90 -8.77 -10.22
N ILE A 42 -26.92 -8.38 -10.95
CA ILE A 42 -26.82 -7.37 -12.02
C ILE A 42 -26.54 -5.98 -11.44
N ASP A 43 -27.11 -5.67 -10.28
CA ASP A 43 -27.01 -4.36 -9.66
C ASP A 43 -25.59 -4.10 -9.11
N THR A 44 -25.01 -5.10 -8.47
CA THR A 44 -23.64 -5.01 -7.92
C THR A 44 -22.56 -5.45 -8.88
N GLY A 45 -22.86 -6.27 -9.90
CA GLY A 45 -21.89 -6.88 -10.81
C GLY A 45 -21.22 -8.15 -10.29
N HIS A 46 -21.56 -8.61 -9.08
CA HIS A 46 -20.94 -9.80 -8.47
C HIS A 46 -21.44 -11.09 -9.11
N CYS A 47 -20.52 -11.98 -9.48
CA CYS A 47 -20.77 -13.25 -10.13
C CYS A 47 -20.13 -14.38 -9.34
N HIS A 48 -20.92 -15.37 -8.89
CA HIS A 48 -20.43 -16.52 -8.15
C HIS A 48 -20.95 -17.84 -8.75
N CYS A 49 -20.05 -18.77 -9.05
CA CYS A 49 -20.42 -20.08 -9.57
C CYS A 49 -20.39 -21.17 -8.48
N TYR A 50 -21.54 -21.71 -8.15
CA TYR A 50 -21.69 -22.76 -7.13
C TYR A 50 -21.12 -24.12 -7.55
N HIS A 51 -20.72 -24.30 -8.81
CA HIS A 51 -20.13 -25.55 -9.28
C HIS A 51 -18.61 -25.55 -9.24
N CYS A 52 -17.96 -24.50 -9.73
CA CYS A 52 -16.49 -24.43 -9.79
C CYS A 52 -15.88 -23.45 -8.79
N GLY A 53 -16.70 -22.74 -8.00
CA GLY A 53 -16.22 -21.76 -7.03
C GLY A 53 -15.71 -20.45 -7.65
N ALA A 54 -15.83 -20.28 -8.98
CA ALA A 54 -15.40 -19.02 -9.61
C ALA A 54 -16.18 -17.85 -9.04
N ASP A 55 -15.44 -16.85 -8.59
CA ASP A 55 -15.96 -15.61 -8.03
C ASP A 55 -15.29 -14.43 -8.73
N PHE A 56 -16.09 -13.50 -9.31
CA PHE A 56 -15.55 -12.35 -10.02
C PHE A 56 -16.58 -11.21 -10.08
N TYR A 57 -16.10 -10.04 -10.42
CA TYR A 57 -16.86 -8.80 -10.45
C TYR A 57 -16.87 -8.20 -11.86
N VAL A 58 -18.05 -7.78 -12.33
CA VAL A 58 -18.22 -7.04 -13.58
C VAL A 58 -18.39 -5.56 -13.24
N PRO A 59 -17.41 -4.70 -13.54
CA PRO A 59 -17.48 -3.26 -13.26
C PRO A 59 -18.58 -2.58 -14.07
N ASP A 60 -19.02 -1.43 -13.63
CA ASP A 60 -19.93 -0.65 -14.45
C ASP A 60 -19.17 0.27 -15.45
N ASP A 61 -19.93 0.79 -16.43
CA ASP A 61 -19.35 1.65 -17.47
C ASP A 61 -18.72 2.93 -16.89
N ALA A 62 -19.15 3.39 -15.69
CA ALA A 62 -18.58 4.56 -15.04
C ALA A 62 -17.21 4.23 -14.45
N GLU A 63 -17.08 3.10 -13.78
CA GLU A 63 -15.81 2.60 -13.22
C GLU A 63 -14.79 2.31 -14.33
N GLU A 64 -15.25 1.67 -15.43
CA GLU A 64 -14.39 1.44 -16.61
C GLU A 64 -13.97 2.75 -17.29
N ARG A 65 -14.89 3.72 -17.43
CA ARG A 65 -14.56 5.05 -17.97
C ARG A 65 -13.58 5.80 -17.08
N GLU A 66 -13.80 5.81 -15.76
CA GLU A 66 -12.89 6.46 -14.82
C GLU A 66 -11.49 5.83 -14.88
N LYS A 67 -11.42 4.49 -14.93
CA LYS A 67 -10.15 3.77 -15.08
C LYS A 67 -9.48 4.10 -16.44
N ALA A 68 -10.26 4.13 -17.52
CA ALA A 68 -9.77 4.50 -18.85
C ALA A 68 -9.34 5.97 -18.92
N GLU A 69 -10.07 6.89 -18.28
CA GLU A 69 -9.72 8.31 -18.19
C GLU A 69 -8.45 8.53 -17.36
N ARG A 70 -8.30 7.86 -16.22
CA ARG A 70 -7.07 7.87 -15.43
C ARG A 70 -5.88 7.35 -16.24
N GLN A 71 -6.07 6.27 -16.98
CA GLN A 71 -5.03 5.70 -17.84
C GLN A 71 -4.70 6.62 -19.04
N ALA A 72 -5.72 7.23 -19.67
CA ALA A 72 -5.54 8.21 -20.73
C ALA A 72 -4.87 9.51 -20.23
N ALA A 73 -5.25 9.99 -19.04
CA ALA A 73 -4.61 11.13 -18.39
C ALA A 73 -3.14 10.85 -18.08
N ARG A 74 -2.83 9.63 -17.61
CA ARG A 74 -1.45 9.17 -17.37
C ARG A 74 -0.65 9.10 -18.67
N LYS A 75 -1.24 8.56 -19.77
CA LYS A 75 -0.61 8.54 -21.08
C LYS A 75 -0.42 9.95 -21.65
N ARG A 76 -1.38 10.86 -21.46
CA ARG A 76 -1.26 12.27 -21.88
C ARG A 76 -0.17 13.00 -21.08
N ARG A 77 -0.05 12.78 -19.77
CA ARG A 77 1.05 13.32 -18.94
C ARG A 77 2.40 12.79 -19.39
N ALA A 78 2.51 11.50 -19.69
CA ALA A 78 3.73 10.89 -20.21
C ALA A 78 4.08 11.43 -21.62
N ALA A 79 3.08 11.64 -22.48
CA ALA A 79 3.28 12.17 -23.85
C ALA A 79 3.53 13.70 -23.89
N SER A 80 3.05 14.45 -22.91
CA SER A 80 3.28 15.91 -22.78
C SER A 80 4.55 16.27 -22.00
N ALA A 81 5.23 15.28 -21.44
CA ALA A 81 6.55 15.49 -20.87
C ALA A 81 7.49 15.87 -22.03
N VAL A 82 7.85 17.15 -22.08
CA VAL A 82 8.94 17.62 -22.95
C VAL A 82 10.12 16.67 -22.73
N PRO A 83 10.77 16.13 -23.76
CA PRO A 83 11.92 15.27 -23.59
C PRO A 83 12.95 16.04 -22.75
N GLN A 84 13.06 15.70 -21.49
CA GLN A 84 14.10 16.30 -20.65
C GLN A 84 15.42 15.71 -21.15
N HIS A 85 16.25 16.55 -21.74
CA HIS A 85 17.61 16.19 -22.05
C HIS A 85 18.40 16.07 -20.75
N PHE A 86 18.47 14.87 -20.23
CA PHE A 86 19.31 14.59 -19.07
C PHE A 86 20.77 14.58 -19.46
N HIS A 87 21.60 15.18 -18.61
CA HIS A 87 23.04 15.04 -18.71
C HIS A 87 23.44 13.62 -18.28
N ARG A 88 24.10 12.87 -19.16
CA ARG A 88 24.62 11.54 -18.81
C ARG A 88 26.11 11.64 -18.50
N PRO A 89 26.54 11.37 -17.27
CA PRO A 89 27.94 11.30 -16.94
C PRO A 89 28.63 10.13 -17.68
N VAL A 90 29.92 10.26 -17.93
CA VAL A 90 30.71 9.20 -18.56
C VAL A 90 31.37 8.38 -17.46
N PHE A 91 31.16 7.06 -17.48
CA PHE A 91 31.86 6.18 -16.56
C PHE A 91 33.35 6.02 -17.02
N ASP A 92 34.24 6.43 -16.14
CA ASP A 92 35.69 6.29 -16.37
C ASP A 92 36.19 5.05 -15.61
N ALA A 93 36.40 3.98 -16.34
CA ALA A 93 36.90 2.71 -15.78
C ALA A 93 38.30 2.85 -15.17
N SER A 94 39.10 3.87 -15.54
CA SER A 94 40.40 4.12 -14.95
C SER A 94 40.33 4.64 -13.51
N LYS A 95 39.19 5.16 -13.09
CA LYS A 95 38.90 5.67 -11.73
C LYS A 95 38.23 4.64 -10.83
N THR A 96 38.32 3.35 -11.14
CA THR A 96 37.71 2.30 -10.33
C THR A 96 38.53 1.92 -9.10
N THR A 97 39.77 2.37 -9.01
CA THR A 97 40.65 2.06 -7.87
C THR A 97 40.31 2.97 -6.70
N LEU A 98 39.84 2.36 -5.61
CA LEU A 98 39.64 3.06 -4.34
C LEU A 98 41.01 3.31 -3.67
N SER A 99 41.10 4.38 -2.89
CA SER A 99 42.25 4.54 -1.97
C SER A 99 42.16 3.51 -0.84
N GLU A 100 43.29 3.13 -0.29
CA GLU A 100 43.36 2.19 0.84
C GLU A 100 42.47 2.64 2.03
N ALA A 101 42.37 3.94 2.26
CA ALA A 101 41.53 4.50 3.32
C ALA A 101 40.02 4.29 3.05
N THR A 102 39.57 4.51 1.81
CA THR A 102 38.18 4.32 1.41
C THR A 102 37.83 2.83 1.36
N GLU A 103 38.71 1.99 0.86
CA GLU A 103 38.53 0.55 0.84
C GLU A 103 38.39 -0.01 2.26
N ARG A 104 39.33 0.37 3.15
CA ARG A 104 39.30 -0.01 4.56
C ARG A 104 38.02 0.45 5.25
N TRP A 105 37.55 1.67 4.97
CA TRP A 105 36.29 2.18 5.51
C TRP A 105 35.09 1.35 5.04
N LEU A 106 35.02 1.01 3.76
CA LEU A 106 33.90 0.18 3.24
C LEU A 106 33.93 -1.24 3.82
N VAL A 107 35.12 -1.87 3.86
CA VAL A 107 35.29 -3.27 4.25
C VAL A 107 35.24 -3.43 5.77
N GLU A 108 36.04 -2.66 6.52
CA GLU A 108 36.18 -2.85 7.97
C GLU A 108 35.12 -2.08 8.78
N THR A 109 34.79 -0.84 8.37
CA THR A 109 33.86 -0.01 9.14
C THR A 109 32.40 -0.24 8.73
N ARG A 110 32.16 -0.46 7.43
CA ARG A 110 30.81 -0.68 6.90
C ARG A 110 30.49 -2.15 6.66
N CYS A 111 31.46 -3.04 6.81
CA CYS A 111 31.33 -4.48 6.63
C CYS A 111 30.82 -4.88 5.23
N ILE A 112 31.14 -4.09 4.20
CA ILE A 112 30.75 -4.37 2.81
C ILE A 112 31.88 -5.16 2.13
N PRO A 113 31.64 -6.40 1.69
CA PRO A 113 32.66 -7.23 1.04
C PRO A 113 33.15 -6.61 -0.28
N GLN A 114 34.42 -6.85 -0.60
CA GLN A 114 35.05 -6.35 -1.83
C GLN A 114 34.32 -6.79 -3.11
N SER A 115 33.71 -7.97 -3.11
CA SER A 115 32.93 -8.47 -4.23
C SER A 115 31.69 -7.60 -4.50
N VAL A 116 31.02 -7.09 -3.44
CA VAL A 116 29.87 -6.18 -3.53
C VAL A 116 30.32 -4.81 -4.02
N ILE A 117 31.45 -4.28 -3.49
CA ILE A 117 32.03 -3.00 -3.90
C ILE A 117 32.32 -3.02 -5.41
N THR A 118 32.97 -4.09 -5.88
CA THR A 118 33.30 -4.28 -7.30
C THR A 118 32.03 -4.47 -8.15
N GLY A 119 31.09 -5.29 -7.70
CA GLY A 119 29.83 -5.54 -8.40
C GLY A 119 28.98 -4.27 -8.59
N LEU A 120 28.93 -3.43 -7.59
CA LEU A 120 28.24 -2.13 -7.63
C LEU A 120 29.05 -1.03 -8.34
N ARG A 121 30.27 -1.32 -8.77
CA ARG A 121 31.18 -0.37 -9.42
C ARG A 121 31.34 0.92 -8.61
N ILE A 122 31.49 0.79 -7.28
CA ILE A 122 31.79 1.92 -6.40
C ILE A 122 33.15 2.46 -6.71
N THR A 123 33.30 3.77 -6.90
CA THR A 123 34.53 4.44 -7.25
C THR A 123 34.84 5.58 -6.28
N GLU A 124 35.95 6.27 -6.47
CA GLU A 124 36.36 7.41 -5.65
C GLU A 124 36.89 8.51 -6.54
N GLN A 125 36.51 9.76 -6.24
CA GLN A 125 37.12 10.93 -6.91
C GLN A 125 37.04 12.16 -6.01
N GLU A 126 37.84 13.20 -6.38
CA GLU A 126 37.69 14.53 -5.77
C GLU A 126 36.56 15.29 -6.43
N GLU A 127 35.65 15.85 -5.59
CA GLU A 127 34.51 16.60 -6.07
C GLU A 127 34.29 17.85 -5.22
N PHE A 128 33.90 18.95 -5.87
CA PHE A 128 33.57 20.19 -5.15
C PHE A 128 32.21 20.03 -4.43
N MET A 129 32.24 20.20 -3.11
CA MET A 129 31.07 20.10 -2.25
C MET A 129 30.63 21.52 -1.85
N SER A 130 29.42 21.92 -2.27
CA SER A 130 28.87 23.26 -1.98
C SER A 130 28.63 23.48 -0.50
N GLN A 131 28.40 22.41 0.27
CA GLN A 131 28.16 22.47 1.71
C GLN A 131 29.41 22.94 2.48
N SER A 132 30.60 22.55 2.06
CA SER A 132 31.88 22.95 2.67
C SER A 132 32.63 24.03 1.89
N GLY A 133 32.24 24.28 0.63
CA GLY A 133 32.91 25.22 -0.25
C GLY A 133 34.29 24.76 -0.74
N THR A 134 34.66 23.48 -0.57
CA THR A 134 35.95 22.90 -0.90
C THR A 134 35.82 21.66 -1.75
N LYS A 135 36.93 21.28 -2.40
CA LYS A 135 37.05 19.95 -3.00
C LYS A 135 37.30 18.91 -1.91
N GLU A 136 36.48 17.87 -1.91
CA GLU A 136 36.60 16.76 -0.98
C GLU A 136 36.73 15.45 -1.75
N ARG A 137 37.45 14.51 -1.16
CA ARG A 137 37.48 13.14 -1.65
C ARG A 137 36.18 12.46 -1.33
N CYS A 138 35.51 11.95 -2.34
CA CYS A 138 34.18 11.40 -2.26
C CYS A 138 34.11 9.96 -2.75
N VAL A 139 33.40 9.12 -2.02
CA VAL A 139 32.90 7.83 -2.52
C VAL A 139 31.82 8.11 -3.53
N CYS A 140 31.89 7.45 -4.68
CA CYS A 140 30.97 7.60 -5.80
C CYS A 140 30.08 6.36 -5.91
N PHE A 141 28.80 6.54 -5.65
CA PHE A 141 27.77 5.53 -5.95
C PHE A 141 27.29 5.77 -7.37
N ASN A 142 27.58 4.84 -8.27
CA ASN A 142 27.30 4.95 -9.69
C ASN A 142 25.99 4.25 -10.04
N TYR A 143 25.03 4.98 -10.60
CA TYR A 143 23.70 4.51 -10.96
C TYR A 143 23.70 4.07 -12.42
N PHE A 144 23.48 2.80 -12.64
CA PHE A 144 23.44 2.21 -13.98
C PHE A 144 22.02 1.80 -14.37
N GLU A 145 21.75 1.88 -15.65
CA GLU A 145 20.56 1.34 -16.31
C GLU A 145 21.00 0.73 -17.65
N ASP A 146 20.64 -0.52 -17.90
CA ASP A 146 21.12 -1.30 -19.05
C ASP A 146 22.66 -1.29 -19.20
N GLY A 147 23.34 -1.35 -18.06
CA GLY A 147 24.81 -1.31 -17.98
C GLY A 147 25.46 0.05 -18.31
N LYS A 148 24.67 1.10 -18.59
CA LYS A 148 25.14 2.45 -18.90
C LYS A 148 25.02 3.34 -17.66
N LEU A 149 26.04 4.18 -17.41
CA LEU A 149 26.01 5.15 -16.31
C LEU A 149 24.96 6.24 -16.61
N VAL A 150 24.01 6.43 -15.69
CA VAL A 150 22.94 7.43 -15.78
C VAL A 150 23.18 8.57 -14.80
N ASN A 151 23.65 8.27 -13.59
CA ASN A 151 23.91 9.27 -12.56
C ASN A 151 25.04 8.80 -11.63
N THR A 152 25.58 9.72 -10.84
CA THR A 152 26.54 9.41 -9.76
C THR A 152 26.18 10.25 -8.55
N LYS A 153 26.13 9.62 -7.38
CA LYS A 153 25.98 10.28 -6.08
C LYS A 153 27.35 10.27 -5.39
N PHE A 154 27.79 11.45 -5.03
CA PHE A 154 29.04 11.70 -4.33
C PHE A 154 28.77 11.80 -2.83
N ARG A 155 29.55 11.10 -2.03
CA ARG A 155 29.51 11.14 -0.58
C ARG A 155 30.89 11.43 -0.02
N SER A 156 31.07 12.55 0.64
CA SER A 156 32.33 12.89 1.31
C SER A 156 32.42 12.25 2.70
N GLY A 157 33.64 12.26 3.25
CA GLY A 157 33.89 11.80 4.62
C GLY A 157 33.10 12.56 5.69
N ALA A 158 32.82 13.85 5.45
CA ALA A 158 31.99 14.70 6.32
C ALA A 158 30.48 14.45 6.18
N LYS A 159 30.05 13.43 5.41
CA LYS A 159 28.64 13.13 5.07
C LYS A 159 27.95 14.26 4.28
N ASN A 160 28.70 15.00 3.46
CA ASN A 160 28.13 15.86 2.44
C ASN A 160 27.74 15.03 1.22
N PHE A 161 26.61 15.34 0.61
CA PHE A 161 26.10 14.61 -0.54
C PHE A 161 25.85 15.54 -1.72
N LYS A 162 26.10 15.04 -2.92
CA LYS A 162 25.86 15.73 -4.18
C LYS A 162 25.55 14.68 -5.25
N MET A 163 24.67 15.02 -6.19
CA MET A 163 24.45 14.23 -7.40
C MET A 163 24.91 15.03 -8.64
N VAL A 164 25.12 14.35 -9.76
CA VAL A 164 25.46 15.03 -11.01
C VAL A 164 24.32 15.93 -11.42
N GLN A 165 24.60 17.23 -11.59
CA GLN A 165 23.59 18.21 -11.94
C GLN A 165 22.99 17.93 -13.32
N GLY A 166 21.65 17.91 -13.41
CA GLY A 166 20.92 17.65 -14.65
C GLY A 166 20.92 16.19 -15.08
N ALA A 167 21.49 15.27 -14.31
CA ALA A 167 21.37 13.84 -14.55
C ALA A 167 19.99 13.32 -14.11
N GLU A 168 19.56 12.23 -14.74
CA GLU A 168 18.29 11.59 -14.42
C GLU A 168 18.35 10.91 -13.06
N LEU A 169 17.25 10.99 -12.29
CA LEU A 169 17.13 10.30 -11.02
C LEU A 169 16.51 8.92 -11.28
N ILE A 170 17.31 7.89 -11.07
CA ILE A 170 16.89 6.48 -11.15
C ILE A 170 17.22 5.77 -9.84
N PRO A 171 16.58 4.65 -9.49
CA PRO A 171 16.98 3.84 -8.34
C PRO A 171 18.41 3.32 -8.50
N TYR A 172 19.14 3.28 -7.39
CA TYR A 172 20.46 2.64 -7.37
C TYR A 172 20.32 1.14 -7.60
N ASN A 173 21.17 0.59 -8.47
CA ASN A 173 21.20 -0.83 -8.84
C ASN A 173 19.88 -1.35 -9.46
N ILE A 174 19.18 -0.52 -10.23
CA ILE A 174 17.85 -0.84 -10.79
C ILE A 174 17.87 -2.09 -11.68
N ASP A 175 18.95 -2.33 -12.42
CA ASP A 175 19.09 -3.50 -13.30
C ASP A 175 18.94 -4.84 -12.54
N SER A 176 19.17 -4.85 -11.22
CA SER A 176 19.07 -6.05 -10.39
C SER A 176 17.63 -6.57 -10.23
N VAL A 177 16.63 -5.76 -10.54
CA VAL A 177 15.20 -6.12 -10.40
C VAL A 177 14.68 -6.86 -11.61
N LEU A 178 15.32 -6.72 -12.75
CA LEU A 178 14.83 -7.30 -14.02
C LEU A 178 14.76 -8.83 -13.95
N GLY A 179 13.55 -9.36 -14.24
CA GLY A 179 13.32 -10.80 -14.27
C GLY A 179 13.29 -11.47 -12.89
N GLN A 180 13.17 -10.71 -11.82
CA GLN A 180 13.03 -11.22 -10.45
C GLN A 180 11.57 -11.22 -10.01
N ASP A 181 11.24 -12.11 -9.07
CA ASP A 181 9.93 -12.16 -8.41
C ASP A 181 9.88 -11.30 -7.14
N THR A 182 11.04 -10.95 -6.58
CA THR A 182 11.19 -10.22 -5.33
C THR A 182 12.11 -9.02 -5.49
N CYS A 183 11.91 -7.97 -4.68
CA CYS A 183 12.79 -6.81 -4.62
C CYS A 183 12.89 -6.27 -3.19
N ILE A 184 14.09 -5.87 -2.79
CA ILE A 184 14.34 -5.17 -1.54
C ILE A 184 14.60 -3.70 -1.85
N ILE A 185 13.88 -2.79 -1.21
CA ILE A 185 13.98 -1.35 -1.42
C ILE A 185 14.53 -0.69 -0.16
N HIS A 186 15.69 -0.08 -0.27
CA HIS A 186 16.35 0.68 0.78
C HIS A 186 16.26 2.19 0.57
N GLU A 187 16.55 2.95 1.63
CA GLU A 187 16.68 4.40 1.54
C GLU A 187 18.07 4.81 0.99
N GLY A 188 19.13 4.16 1.45
CA GLY A 188 20.52 4.50 1.14
C GLY A 188 21.28 3.43 0.35
N GLU A 189 22.34 3.86 -0.33
CA GLU A 189 23.18 2.99 -1.16
C GLU A 189 24.01 2.00 -0.32
N LEU A 190 24.42 2.40 0.89
CA LEU A 190 25.14 1.52 1.82
C LEU A 190 24.23 0.43 2.38
N ASP A 191 22.95 0.73 2.56
CA ASP A 191 21.95 -0.23 3.02
C ASP A 191 21.66 -1.26 1.93
N ALA A 192 21.54 -0.80 0.68
CA ALA A 192 21.45 -1.70 -0.47
C ALA A 192 22.69 -2.60 -0.59
N ALA A 193 23.88 -2.03 -0.41
CA ALA A 193 25.13 -2.80 -0.40
C ALA A 193 25.17 -3.82 0.75
N SER A 194 24.59 -3.49 1.92
CA SER A 194 24.49 -4.40 3.07
C SER A 194 23.61 -5.61 2.78
N SER A 195 22.48 -5.42 2.13
CA SER A 195 21.60 -6.52 1.73
C SER A 195 22.22 -7.39 0.63
N LEU A 196 22.98 -6.80 -0.30
CA LEU A 196 23.77 -7.56 -1.26
C LEU A 196 24.87 -8.38 -0.57
N ALA A 197 25.51 -7.83 0.47
CA ALA A 197 26.49 -8.56 1.30
C ALA A 197 25.82 -9.73 2.05
N ALA A 198 24.56 -9.59 2.45
CA ALA A 198 23.77 -10.67 3.05
C ALA A 198 23.32 -11.75 2.03
N GLY A 199 23.63 -11.58 0.74
CA GLY A 199 23.39 -12.59 -0.31
C GLY A 199 22.13 -12.38 -1.12
N PHE A 200 21.38 -11.32 -0.91
CA PHE A 200 20.23 -10.96 -1.74
C PHE A 200 20.70 -10.44 -3.11
N LYS A 201 19.89 -10.65 -4.15
CA LYS A 201 20.30 -10.29 -5.52
C LYS A 201 19.53 -9.10 -6.07
N SER A 202 18.23 -9.04 -5.82
CA SER A 202 17.33 -7.98 -6.28
C SER A 202 17.19 -6.92 -5.19
N VAL A 203 18.11 -5.96 -5.19
CA VAL A 203 18.24 -4.94 -4.15
C VAL A 203 18.48 -3.60 -4.77
N ILE A 204 17.68 -2.62 -4.40
CA ILE A 204 17.80 -1.23 -4.86
C ILE A 204 17.81 -0.24 -3.69
N SER A 205 18.23 0.99 -3.94
CA SER A 205 17.85 2.10 -3.07
C SER A 205 17.20 3.24 -3.84
N VAL A 206 16.38 4.03 -3.14
CA VAL A 206 15.72 5.19 -3.74
C VAL A 206 16.76 6.26 -4.12
N PRO A 207 16.55 7.04 -5.20
CA PRO A 207 17.63 7.89 -5.74
C PRO A 207 17.95 9.11 -4.89
N ALA A 208 17.03 9.61 -4.09
CA ALA A 208 17.17 10.88 -3.38
C ALA A 208 16.98 10.77 -1.84
N GLY A 209 17.22 9.59 -1.27
CA GLY A 209 16.98 9.33 0.16
C GLY A 209 15.49 9.44 0.51
N ALA A 210 15.16 9.73 1.77
CA ALA A 210 13.78 9.80 2.29
C ALA A 210 12.89 10.90 1.69
N ASN A 211 13.12 11.27 0.43
CA ASN A 211 12.25 12.21 -0.27
C ASN A 211 10.99 11.49 -0.76
N ALA A 212 9.82 11.93 -0.31
CA ALA A 212 8.53 11.37 -0.70
C ALA A 212 8.17 11.56 -2.20
N ASN A 213 9.02 12.23 -2.98
CA ASN A 213 8.81 12.33 -4.43
C ASN A 213 9.21 11.04 -5.14
N LEU A 214 8.25 10.15 -5.33
CA LEU A 214 8.42 8.88 -6.03
C LEU A 214 8.12 8.95 -7.54
N SER A 215 8.28 10.11 -8.18
CA SER A 215 8.02 10.27 -9.62
C SER A 215 8.88 9.35 -10.50
N TRP A 216 10.07 8.99 -10.04
CA TRP A 216 10.95 8.02 -10.69
C TRP A 216 10.29 6.64 -10.82
N LEU A 217 9.46 6.25 -9.84
CA LEU A 217 8.79 4.94 -9.84
C LEU A 217 7.84 4.77 -11.02
N ASP A 218 7.19 5.85 -11.48
CA ASP A 218 6.25 5.80 -12.61
C ASP A 218 6.92 5.31 -13.90
N ARG A 219 8.21 5.63 -14.09
CA ARG A 219 8.99 5.19 -15.24
C ARG A 219 9.27 3.69 -15.21
N PHE A 220 9.55 3.15 -14.04
CA PHE A 220 9.98 1.76 -13.86
C PHE A 220 8.84 0.81 -13.51
N MET A 221 7.62 1.32 -13.23
CA MET A 221 6.51 0.53 -12.74
C MET A 221 6.21 -0.67 -13.64
N GLU A 222 5.98 -0.42 -14.94
CA GLU A 222 5.57 -1.47 -15.89
C GLU A 222 6.70 -2.48 -16.17
N SER A 223 7.95 -2.01 -16.26
CA SER A 223 9.08 -2.84 -16.68
C SER A 223 9.77 -3.59 -15.54
N HIS A 224 9.75 -3.06 -14.30
CA HIS A 224 10.53 -3.58 -13.18
C HIS A 224 9.67 -4.01 -12.00
N PHE A 225 8.54 -3.34 -11.72
CA PHE A 225 7.78 -3.53 -10.47
C PHE A 225 6.43 -4.24 -10.65
N GLU A 226 5.83 -4.23 -11.85
CA GLU A 226 4.48 -4.75 -12.07
C GLU A 226 4.38 -6.25 -11.75
N ASN A 227 5.39 -7.03 -12.13
CA ASN A 227 5.41 -8.48 -12.00
C ASN A 227 6.01 -8.98 -10.68
N LEU A 228 6.50 -8.09 -9.81
CA LEU A 228 7.02 -8.49 -8.51
C LEU A 228 5.90 -9.01 -7.62
N LYS A 229 6.15 -10.15 -6.99
CA LYS A 229 5.22 -10.82 -6.07
C LYS A 229 5.44 -10.40 -4.62
N ASP A 230 6.69 -10.11 -4.26
CA ASP A 230 7.11 -9.81 -2.90
C ASP A 230 8.10 -8.64 -2.91
N ILE A 231 7.76 -7.56 -2.22
CA ILE A 231 8.56 -6.34 -2.14
C ILE A 231 8.85 -6.06 -0.67
N ILE A 232 10.12 -6.12 -0.31
CA ILE A 232 10.55 -5.85 1.06
C ILE A 232 10.98 -4.38 1.17
N ILE A 233 10.23 -3.61 1.93
CA ILE A 233 10.53 -2.22 2.24
C ILE A 233 11.47 -2.19 3.44
N ALA A 234 12.73 -1.84 3.20
CA ALA A 234 13.82 -1.90 4.16
C ALA A 234 14.47 -0.51 4.37
N VAL A 235 13.63 0.49 4.57
CA VAL A 235 14.02 1.89 4.77
C VAL A 235 14.38 2.19 6.23
N ASP A 236 14.89 3.40 6.50
CA ASP A 236 15.25 3.84 7.85
C ASP A 236 14.02 3.88 8.78
N THR A 237 14.23 3.64 10.06
CA THR A 237 13.15 3.64 11.07
C THR A 237 12.84 5.02 11.63
N ASP A 238 13.46 6.08 11.11
CA ASP A 238 13.16 7.46 11.52
C ASP A 238 11.89 8.01 10.87
N SER A 239 11.49 9.23 11.24
CA SER A 239 10.23 9.83 10.76
C SER A 239 10.20 10.07 9.25
N ALA A 240 11.34 10.23 8.61
CA ALA A 240 11.45 10.44 7.18
C ALA A 240 11.36 9.10 6.43
N GLY A 241 12.06 8.07 6.91
CA GLY A 241 11.97 6.72 6.39
C GLY A 241 10.57 6.11 6.53
N LEU A 242 9.87 6.36 7.66
CA LEU A 242 8.48 5.91 7.83
C LEU A 242 7.53 6.53 6.80
N LYS A 243 7.69 7.82 6.46
CA LYS A 243 6.90 8.47 5.40
C LYS A 243 7.22 7.88 4.03
N LEU A 244 8.49 7.62 3.75
CA LEU A 244 8.92 6.97 2.51
C LEU A 244 8.31 5.57 2.40
N ARG A 245 8.31 4.79 3.49
CA ARG A 245 7.68 3.48 3.57
C ARG A 245 6.21 3.54 3.18
N ASP A 246 5.46 4.43 3.83
CA ASP A 246 4.02 4.55 3.61
C ASP A 246 3.70 4.95 2.16
N GLU A 247 4.47 5.85 1.56
CA GLU A 247 4.32 6.22 0.14
C GLU A 247 4.70 5.08 -0.81
N LEU A 248 5.75 4.31 -0.53
CA LEU A 248 6.11 3.13 -1.32
C LEU A 248 5.01 2.08 -1.28
N VAL A 249 4.50 1.78 -0.08
CA VAL A 249 3.40 0.83 0.14
C VAL A 249 2.14 1.26 -0.61
N ASN A 250 1.76 2.53 -0.53
CA ASN A 250 0.59 3.07 -1.23
C ASN A 250 0.71 2.95 -2.76
N ARG A 251 1.91 3.06 -3.31
CA ARG A 251 2.13 2.96 -4.75
C ARG A 251 2.33 1.56 -5.27
N LEU A 252 2.96 0.71 -4.48
CA LEU A 252 3.30 -0.67 -4.87
C LEU A 252 2.21 -1.68 -4.54
N GLY A 253 1.32 -1.37 -3.59
CA GLY A 253 0.27 -2.25 -3.09
C GLY A 253 0.69 -2.96 -1.81
N ALA A 254 -0.09 -2.78 -0.73
CA ALA A 254 0.23 -3.33 0.59
C ALA A 254 0.22 -4.86 0.60
N GLU A 255 -0.60 -5.48 -0.26
CA GLU A 255 -0.78 -6.93 -0.37
C GLU A 255 0.49 -7.70 -0.80
N ARG A 256 1.44 -7.01 -1.42
CA ARG A 256 2.71 -7.59 -1.87
C ARG A 256 3.93 -6.94 -1.21
N CYS A 257 3.69 -6.07 -0.22
CA CYS A 257 4.76 -5.40 0.52
C CYS A 257 4.92 -6.00 1.91
N ARG A 258 6.17 -6.18 2.32
CA ARG A 258 6.58 -6.52 3.69
C ARG A 258 7.57 -5.48 4.19
N VAL A 259 7.69 -5.34 5.50
CA VAL A 259 8.60 -4.36 6.13
C VAL A 259 9.69 -5.08 6.89
N ALA A 260 10.95 -4.76 6.60
CA ALA A 260 12.08 -5.28 7.34
C ALA A 260 12.16 -4.64 8.74
N VAL A 261 12.39 -5.46 9.76
CA VAL A 261 12.54 -5.02 11.15
C VAL A 261 13.98 -5.24 11.59
N TYR A 262 14.65 -4.16 11.95
CA TYR A 262 16.05 -4.20 12.38
C TYR A 262 16.15 -4.49 13.88
N GLY A 263 17.28 -5.07 14.28
CA GLY A 263 17.57 -5.37 15.66
C GLY A 263 17.66 -4.11 16.56
N PRO A 264 17.53 -4.27 17.87
CA PRO A 264 17.49 -3.16 18.82
C PRO A 264 18.65 -2.17 18.67
N GLY A 265 18.33 -0.88 18.54
CA GLY A 265 19.31 0.20 18.39
C GLY A 265 19.96 0.29 17.02
N CYS A 266 19.35 -0.28 15.98
CA CYS A 266 19.72 -0.08 14.60
C CYS A 266 18.57 0.63 13.89
N LYS A 267 18.90 1.66 13.12
CA LYS A 267 17.90 2.42 12.35
C LYS A 267 17.85 2.01 10.88
N ASP A 268 18.93 1.41 10.36
CA ASP A 268 19.09 1.02 8.97
C ASP A 268 19.78 -0.34 8.83
N ALA A 269 19.83 -0.87 7.61
CA ALA A 269 20.41 -2.17 7.31
C ALA A 269 21.93 -2.21 7.53
N ASN A 270 22.66 -1.11 7.27
CA ASN A 270 24.09 -1.08 7.47
C ASN A 270 24.45 -1.07 8.96
N GLU A 271 23.73 -0.32 9.80
CA GLU A 271 23.91 -0.38 11.26
C GLU A 271 23.64 -1.79 11.80
N HIS A 272 22.60 -2.47 11.28
CA HIS A 272 22.32 -3.86 11.64
C HIS A 272 23.45 -4.80 11.24
N LEU A 273 23.94 -4.68 9.99
CA LEU A 273 25.06 -5.47 9.49
C LEU A 273 26.31 -5.31 10.36
N VAL A 274 26.68 -4.07 10.66
CA VAL A 274 27.89 -3.76 11.45
C VAL A 274 27.75 -4.29 12.88
N LYS A 275 26.56 -4.22 13.47
CA LYS A 275 26.36 -4.58 14.89
C LYS A 275 26.12 -6.07 15.10
N TYR A 276 25.37 -6.71 14.23
CA TYR A 276 24.87 -8.07 14.41
C TYR A 276 25.37 -9.07 13.37
N GLY A 277 26.05 -8.59 12.31
CA GLY A 277 26.65 -9.43 11.27
C GLY A 277 25.69 -9.81 10.14
N ILE A 278 26.27 -10.48 9.14
CA ILE A 278 25.61 -10.81 7.86
C ILE A 278 24.39 -11.74 8.05
N ASP A 279 24.55 -12.80 8.85
CA ASP A 279 23.50 -13.80 9.02
C ASP A 279 22.28 -13.22 9.75
N SER A 280 22.51 -12.34 10.73
CA SER A 280 21.43 -11.64 11.42
C SER A 280 20.66 -10.70 10.50
N LEU A 281 21.37 -9.95 9.63
CA LEU A 281 20.70 -9.09 8.64
C LEU A 281 19.90 -9.92 7.64
N ARG A 282 20.42 -11.06 7.20
CA ARG A 282 19.68 -11.96 6.31
C ARG A 282 18.38 -12.40 6.94
N ILE A 283 18.42 -12.88 8.19
CA ILE A 283 17.22 -13.31 8.92
C ILE A 283 16.22 -12.16 9.07
N ALA A 284 16.67 -10.95 9.43
CA ALA A 284 15.82 -9.79 9.60
C ALA A 284 15.07 -9.41 8.32
N ILE A 285 15.69 -9.58 7.15
CA ILE A 285 15.07 -9.32 5.86
C ILE A 285 14.14 -10.46 5.44
N GLU A 286 14.55 -11.72 5.62
CA GLU A 286 13.72 -12.90 5.31
C GLU A 286 12.44 -12.95 6.17
N GLN A 287 12.54 -12.51 7.41
CA GLN A 287 11.43 -12.42 8.37
C GLN A 287 10.72 -11.07 8.34
N ALA A 288 10.82 -10.31 7.25
CA ALA A 288 10.11 -9.06 7.10
C ALA A 288 8.60 -9.24 7.37
N GLU A 289 8.03 -8.31 8.14
CA GLU A 289 6.65 -8.37 8.61
C GLU A 289 5.67 -7.96 7.51
N GLU A 290 4.55 -8.67 7.43
CA GLU A 290 3.44 -8.29 6.56
C GLU A 290 2.80 -6.99 7.03
N ILE A 291 2.34 -6.18 6.09
CA ILE A 291 1.64 -4.93 6.41
C ILE A 291 0.17 -5.27 6.66
N PRO A 292 -0.37 -4.95 7.85
CA PRO A 292 -1.79 -5.17 8.12
C PRO A 292 -2.66 -4.43 7.10
N LEU A 293 -3.48 -5.17 6.39
CA LEU A 293 -4.45 -4.59 5.46
C LEU A 293 -5.67 -4.09 6.22
N GLU A 294 -6.07 -2.84 5.99
CA GLU A 294 -7.22 -2.25 6.67
C GLU A 294 -8.49 -3.08 6.42
N GLY A 295 -9.15 -3.49 7.50
CA GLY A 295 -10.36 -4.31 7.45
C GLY A 295 -10.13 -5.82 7.27
N ILE A 296 -8.88 -6.29 7.16
CA ILE A 296 -8.53 -7.71 7.18
C ILE A 296 -7.86 -8.03 8.51
N PHE A 297 -8.43 -8.99 9.23
CA PHE A 297 -7.95 -9.43 10.53
C PHE A 297 -7.60 -10.92 10.49
N THR A 298 -6.49 -11.28 11.07
CA THR A 298 -6.14 -12.68 11.30
C THR A 298 -6.93 -13.23 12.49
N ALA A 299 -6.97 -14.55 12.64
CA ALA A 299 -7.58 -15.17 13.82
C ALA A 299 -6.84 -14.78 15.13
N ALA A 300 -5.55 -14.49 15.04
CA ALA A 300 -4.75 -14.03 16.18
C ALA A 300 -5.15 -12.61 16.62
N ASP A 301 -5.41 -11.71 15.66
CA ASP A 301 -5.82 -10.33 15.94
C ASP A 301 -7.17 -10.27 16.67
N LEU A 302 -8.07 -11.22 16.37
CA LEU A 302 -9.39 -11.30 16.96
C LEU A 302 -9.45 -12.14 18.24
N HIS A 303 -8.34 -12.78 18.65
CA HIS A 303 -8.34 -13.75 19.74
C HIS A 303 -8.78 -13.14 21.08
N GLU A 304 -8.25 -11.97 21.43
CA GLU A 304 -8.58 -11.29 22.70
C GLU A 304 -10.03 -10.81 22.71
N ASP A 305 -10.51 -10.25 21.61
CA ASP A 305 -11.90 -9.79 21.46
C ASP A 305 -12.87 -10.95 21.53
N LEU A 306 -12.56 -12.07 20.86
CA LEU A 306 -13.37 -13.29 20.88
C LEU A 306 -13.39 -13.91 22.28
N ARG A 307 -12.26 -13.91 22.99
CA ARG A 307 -12.17 -14.41 24.34
C ARG A 307 -12.96 -13.54 25.32
N ALA A 308 -12.82 -12.21 25.20
CA ALA A 308 -13.62 -11.27 26.00
C ALA A 308 -15.13 -11.45 25.75
N LEU A 309 -15.52 -11.67 24.51
CA LEU A 309 -16.90 -11.95 24.13
C LEU A 309 -17.39 -13.30 24.68
N PHE A 310 -16.55 -14.31 24.66
CA PHE A 310 -16.88 -15.63 25.22
C PHE A 310 -17.03 -15.58 26.72
N ASP A 311 -16.14 -14.90 27.44
CA ASP A 311 -16.12 -14.84 28.91
C ASP A 311 -17.23 -13.93 29.47
N ASN A 312 -17.54 -12.81 28.78
CA ASN A 312 -18.47 -11.78 29.27
C ASN A 312 -19.83 -11.76 28.52
N GLY A 313 -19.95 -12.51 27.41
CA GLY A 313 -21.10 -12.41 26.52
C GLY A 313 -21.19 -11.06 25.80
N PHE A 314 -22.28 -10.83 25.09
CA PHE A 314 -22.61 -9.52 24.55
C PHE A 314 -22.97 -8.61 25.73
N GLY A 315 -22.26 -7.48 25.88
CA GLY A 315 -22.61 -6.49 26.89
C GLY A 315 -24.05 -5.98 26.73
N PRO A 316 -24.65 -5.43 27.80
CA PRO A 316 -25.95 -4.80 27.69
C PRO A 316 -25.88 -3.63 26.71
N GLY A 317 -26.82 -3.57 25.77
CA GLY A 317 -26.96 -2.43 24.86
C GLY A 317 -27.38 -1.16 25.60
N ALA A 318 -27.52 -0.05 24.88
CA ALA A 318 -28.01 1.19 25.43
C ALA A 318 -29.51 1.07 25.78
N GLU A 319 -29.83 1.38 27.04
CA GLU A 319 -31.17 1.39 27.55
C GLU A 319 -31.91 2.67 27.13
N THR A 320 -33.19 2.55 26.84
CA THR A 320 -34.10 3.67 26.46
C THR A 320 -34.58 4.45 27.65
N GLY A 321 -34.63 3.83 28.82
CA GLY A 321 -35.30 4.32 30.02
C GLY A 321 -36.82 4.06 30.05
N TRP A 322 -37.33 3.27 29.11
CA TRP A 322 -38.63 2.63 29.21
C TRP A 322 -38.46 1.25 29.86
N GLU A 323 -38.72 1.14 31.14
CA GLU A 323 -38.42 -0.05 31.95
C GLU A 323 -38.94 -1.36 31.33
N GLU A 324 -40.12 -1.37 30.79
CA GLU A 324 -40.70 -2.56 30.17
C GLU A 324 -40.05 -2.91 28.84
N MET A 325 -39.58 -1.90 28.11
CA MET A 325 -38.92 -2.10 26.85
C MET A 325 -37.49 -2.56 27.06
N ASP A 326 -36.78 -1.97 28.00
CA ASP A 326 -35.40 -2.28 28.31
C ASP A 326 -35.21 -3.73 28.83
N LYS A 327 -36.30 -4.35 29.38
CA LYS A 327 -36.33 -5.78 29.71
C LYS A 327 -36.32 -6.70 28.49
N ILE A 328 -36.77 -6.18 27.35
CA ILE A 328 -36.98 -6.98 26.12
C ILE A 328 -35.93 -6.66 25.08
N CYS A 329 -35.51 -5.41 24.98
CA CYS A 329 -34.67 -4.91 23.89
C CYS A 329 -33.83 -3.72 24.37
N THR A 330 -32.55 -3.76 24.07
CA THR A 330 -31.61 -2.64 24.21
C THR A 330 -30.97 -2.34 22.84
N TYR A 331 -30.35 -1.17 22.69
CA TYR A 331 -29.85 -0.70 21.41
C TYR A 331 -28.33 -0.68 21.34
N GLU A 332 -27.78 -1.19 20.26
CA GLU A 332 -26.35 -1.14 19.99
C GLU A 332 -26.03 -0.24 18.80
N ARG A 333 -24.91 0.47 18.88
CA ARG A 333 -24.36 1.18 17.71
C ARG A 333 -23.96 0.19 16.61
N ARG A 334 -24.04 0.64 15.35
CA ARG A 334 -23.68 -0.17 14.17
C ARG A 334 -24.64 -1.35 13.90
N ARG A 335 -25.82 -1.34 14.50
CA ARG A 335 -26.87 -2.31 14.19
C ARG A 335 -27.98 -1.65 13.38
N LEU A 336 -28.53 -2.38 12.43
CA LEU A 336 -29.72 -1.98 11.69
C LEU A 336 -30.96 -2.32 12.52
N VAL A 337 -31.78 -1.31 12.82
CA VAL A 337 -33.07 -1.47 13.48
C VAL A 337 -34.16 -1.14 12.49
N ILE A 338 -35.13 -2.05 12.30
CA ILE A 338 -36.27 -1.87 11.42
C ILE A 338 -37.52 -1.73 12.27
N VAL A 339 -38.20 -0.56 12.16
CA VAL A 339 -39.45 -0.29 12.84
C VAL A 339 -40.57 -0.38 11.82
N THR A 340 -41.53 -1.28 12.02
CA THR A 340 -42.67 -1.51 11.13
C THR A 340 -43.99 -1.34 11.85
N GLY A 341 -45.03 -1.06 11.11
CA GLY A 341 -46.40 -0.93 11.64
C GLY A 341 -47.36 -0.28 10.61
N ILE A 342 -48.65 -0.34 10.86
CA ILE A 342 -49.66 0.25 9.99
C ILE A 342 -49.52 1.78 9.93
N PRO A 343 -49.97 2.43 8.84
CA PRO A 343 -50.03 3.89 8.77
C PRO A 343 -50.82 4.49 9.93
N GLY A 344 -50.32 5.60 10.49
CA GLY A 344 -50.98 6.29 11.61
C GLY A 344 -50.80 5.63 12.99
N ALA A 345 -49.97 4.60 13.14
CA ALA A 345 -49.69 3.92 14.41
C ALA A 345 -48.67 4.63 15.33
N GLY A 346 -48.23 5.84 15.01
CA GLY A 346 -47.30 6.60 15.83
C GLY A 346 -45.84 6.16 15.72
N LYS A 347 -45.43 5.48 14.63
CA LYS A 347 -44.05 5.00 14.45
C LYS A 347 -43.03 6.12 14.50
N SER A 348 -43.30 7.24 13.83
CA SER A 348 -42.39 8.38 13.75
C SER A 348 -42.23 9.04 15.12
N GLU A 349 -43.32 9.32 15.80
CA GLU A 349 -43.33 9.85 17.16
C GLU A 349 -42.55 8.97 18.15
N TRP A 350 -42.78 7.66 18.05
CA TRP A 350 -42.05 6.70 18.89
C TRP A 350 -40.52 6.70 18.56
N LEU A 351 -40.17 6.81 17.27
CA LEU A 351 -38.77 6.85 16.85
C LEU A 351 -38.09 8.14 17.33
N ASP A 352 -38.76 9.27 17.23
CA ASP A 352 -38.27 10.58 17.68
C ASP A 352 -37.99 10.56 19.18
N GLU A 353 -38.93 10.04 19.98
CA GLU A 353 -38.76 9.87 21.43
C GLU A 353 -37.65 8.90 21.78
N LEU A 354 -37.53 7.76 21.08
CA LEU A 354 -36.43 6.79 21.25
C LEU A 354 -35.06 7.46 21.01
N VAL A 355 -34.94 8.18 19.91
CA VAL A 355 -33.71 8.86 19.51
C VAL A 355 -33.33 9.92 20.53
N LEU A 356 -34.31 10.74 20.98
CA LEU A 356 -34.09 11.76 22.01
C LEU A 356 -33.55 11.13 23.31
N ARG A 357 -34.15 10.05 23.76
CA ARG A 357 -33.73 9.32 24.96
C ARG A 357 -32.31 8.77 24.83
N LEU A 358 -31.96 8.18 23.70
CA LEU A 358 -30.63 7.68 23.44
C LEU A 358 -29.58 8.83 23.40
N CYS A 359 -29.93 9.98 22.85
CA CYS A 359 -29.10 11.19 22.90
C CYS A 359 -28.88 11.67 24.34
N MET A 360 -29.95 11.80 25.12
CA MET A 360 -29.89 12.35 26.48
C MET A 360 -29.16 11.39 27.44
N ARG A 361 -29.44 10.09 27.37
CA ARG A 361 -28.89 9.10 28.32
C ARG A 361 -27.48 8.64 27.95
N HIS A 362 -27.19 8.52 26.66
CA HIS A 362 -25.94 7.91 26.18
C HIS A 362 -25.10 8.86 25.32
N GLN A 363 -25.48 10.13 25.20
CA GLN A 363 -24.78 11.14 24.40
C GLN A 363 -24.55 10.71 22.94
N TRP A 364 -25.51 10.00 22.38
CA TRP A 364 -25.44 9.60 20.98
C TRP A 364 -25.64 10.83 20.09
N LYS A 365 -24.84 10.90 19.02
CA LYS A 365 -25.03 11.88 17.95
C LYS A 365 -25.79 11.21 16.82
N ILE A 366 -26.92 11.78 16.44
CA ILE A 366 -27.86 11.16 15.49
C ILE A 366 -28.03 12.07 14.28
N ALA A 367 -28.11 11.47 13.10
CA ALA A 367 -28.46 12.15 11.87
C ALA A 367 -29.81 11.64 11.38
N PHE A 368 -30.74 12.55 11.09
CA PHE A 368 -32.04 12.22 10.52
C PHE A 368 -32.03 12.34 9.00
N PHE A 369 -32.61 11.34 8.33
CA PHE A 369 -32.99 11.43 6.94
C PHE A 369 -34.47 11.12 6.82
N SER A 370 -35.28 12.15 6.63
CA SER A 370 -36.76 12.04 6.52
C SER A 370 -37.21 12.67 5.20
N PRO A 371 -37.48 11.86 4.16
CA PRO A 371 -37.97 12.39 2.88
C PRO A 371 -39.40 12.92 2.93
N GLU A 372 -40.17 12.51 3.95
CA GLU A 372 -41.57 12.88 4.09
C GLU A 372 -41.80 14.13 4.95
N ASN A 373 -40.85 14.47 5.83
CA ASN A 373 -40.96 15.61 6.75
C ASN A 373 -40.10 16.79 6.28
N ASN A 374 -40.72 17.98 6.27
CA ASN A 374 -39.96 19.20 5.96
C ASN A 374 -38.97 19.48 7.10
N PRO A 375 -37.70 19.86 6.83
CA PRO A 375 -36.72 20.15 7.87
C PRO A 375 -37.19 21.13 8.94
N CYS A 376 -38.06 22.10 8.60
CA CYS A 376 -38.65 23.04 9.54
C CYS A 376 -39.57 22.36 10.59
N LEU A 377 -40.19 21.23 10.27
CA LEU A 377 -41.06 20.51 11.21
C LEU A 377 -40.22 19.68 12.21
N LEU A 378 -39.06 19.21 11.81
CA LEU A 378 -38.10 18.53 12.69
C LEU A 378 -37.48 19.49 13.72
N TYR A 379 -37.29 20.80 13.37
CA TYR A 379 -36.81 21.81 14.30
C TYR A 379 -37.85 22.35 15.27
N THR A 380 -39.14 22.27 14.90
CA THR A 380 -40.23 22.79 15.75
C THR A 380 -40.82 21.72 16.69
N SER A 381 -40.49 20.47 16.52
CA SER A 381 -40.76 19.41 17.50
C SER A 381 -39.72 19.36 18.63
N ASP A 382 -38.79 20.29 18.64
CA ASP A 382 -37.82 20.44 19.70
C ASP A 382 -38.46 21.08 20.94
N ALA A 383 -39.21 20.27 21.65
CA ALA A 383 -39.78 20.60 22.96
C ALA A 383 -38.70 20.75 24.05
N ALA A 384 -37.39 20.80 23.65
CA ALA A 384 -36.28 20.99 24.56
C ALA A 384 -36.12 22.45 25.00
N ASP A 385 -36.79 23.41 24.34
CA ASP A 385 -36.74 24.84 24.72
C ASP A 385 -37.85 25.25 25.72
N GLU A 386 -38.71 24.32 26.16
CA GLU A 386 -39.79 24.60 27.11
C GLU A 386 -39.69 23.82 28.43
N LEU A 387 -38.52 23.30 28.80
CA LEU A 387 -38.29 22.67 30.11
C LEU A 387 -37.12 23.30 30.86
#